data_c5ee96d87226d1f38075e541641c283f
#
_entry.id   c5ee96d87226d1f38075e541641c283f
#
_cell.length_a   1.000
_cell.length_b   1.000
_cell.length_c   1.000
_cell.angle_alpha   90.00
_cell.angle_beta   90.00
_cell.angle_gamma   90.00
#
_symmetry.space_group_name_H-M   'P 1'
#
loop_
_entity.id
_entity.type
_entity.pdbx_description
1 polymer ?
#
loop_
_entity_poly.entity_id
_entity_poly.type
_entity_poly.pdbx_seq_one_letter_code
_entity_poly.pdbx_strand_id
1 'polypeptide(L)'
;MLLAQHGDRRIARLASLWDTPVASFETLVGGFEGKRFNSPNDIAVHTNGDLYFTDPPYGLDQGIEDPVKELDVHGVYRLTVGGSLTQVISDLPRPNGIAFSPDQGSLYVSNSGLPPVIMAYDVNPSGDLSNSRVFYQSWGDGLAIDQQGNVYVAGPDNGVLIISRAGELLGVLNTTQRTSNCAFGDDGYTLYITSDMHLLRIRLNVKGVGF
;
A
#
# COMPACT_ATOMS: atom_id res chain seq x y z
N MET A 1 -6.87 8.45 -12.03
CA MET A 1 -6.96 7.81 -10.69
C MET A 1 -6.85 6.32 -10.86
N LEU A 2 -6.01 5.66 -10.05
CA LEU A 2 -5.87 4.20 -9.98
C LEU A 2 -6.72 3.66 -8.83
N LEU A 3 -7.19 2.43 -8.98
CA LEU A 3 -8.05 1.77 -7.99
C LEU A 3 -7.63 0.31 -7.84
N ALA A 4 -7.39 -0.09 -6.60
CA ALA A 4 -7.37 -1.49 -6.20
C ALA A 4 -8.81 -1.90 -5.89
N GLN A 5 -9.45 -2.61 -6.80
CA GLN A 5 -10.86 -2.98 -6.69
C GLN A 5 -11.00 -4.38 -6.07
N HIS A 6 -11.19 -4.45 -4.76
CA HIS A 6 -11.36 -5.69 -3.99
C HIS A 6 -12.43 -6.62 -4.61
N GLY A 7 -13.64 -6.13 -4.78
CA GLY A 7 -14.77 -6.94 -5.24
C GLY A 7 -14.62 -7.43 -6.68
N ASP A 8 -14.07 -6.59 -7.56
CA ASP A 8 -13.79 -6.97 -8.96
C ASP A 8 -12.48 -7.77 -9.10
N ARG A 9 -11.66 -7.80 -8.05
CA ARG A 9 -10.39 -8.53 -7.99
C ARG A 9 -9.42 -8.10 -9.10
N ARG A 10 -9.24 -6.77 -9.25
CA ARG A 10 -8.41 -6.18 -10.31
C ARG A 10 -7.78 -4.85 -9.91
N ILE A 11 -6.76 -4.44 -10.66
CA ILE A 11 -6.29 -3.06 -10.71
C ILE A 11 -6.95 -2.38 -11.89
N ALA A 12 -7.53 -1.22 -11.65
CA ALA A 12 -8.24 -0.45 -12.66
C ALA A 12 -7.85 1.02 -12.68
N ARG A 13 -8.11 1.69 -13.79
CA ARG A 13 -7.97 3.12 -13.95
C ARG A 13 -9.34 3.74 -14.20
N LEU A 14 -9.65 4.87 -13.55
CA LEU A 14 -10.81 5.67 -13.89
C LEU A 14 -10.68 6.16 -15.33
N ALA A 15 -11.64 5.83 -16.18
CA ALA A 15 -11.63 6.17 -17.60
C ALA A 15 -12.21 7.55 -17.90
N SER A 16 -12.99 8.13 -16.96
CA SER A 16 -13.55 9.48 -17.10
C SER A 16 -12.57 10.56 -16.64
N LEU A 17 -12.86 11.81 -16.97
CA LEU A 17 -12.15 12.96 -16.42
C LEU A 17 -12.36 13.02 -14.91
N TRP A 18 -11.34 13.46 -14.20
CA TRP A 18 -11.34 13.45 -12.76
C TRP A 18 -12.22 14.57 -12.15
N ASP A 19 -12.41 15.68 -12.86
CA ASP A 19 -13.27 16.80 -12.48
C ASP A 19 -14.76 16.55 -12.75
N THR A 20 -15.06 15.56 -13.63
CA THR A 20 -16.43 15.09 -13.93
C THR A 20 -16.48 13.56 -13.88
N PRO A 21 -16.29 12.94 -12.70
CA PRO A 21 -16.10 11.50 -12.61
C PRO A 21 -17.41 10.76 -12.92
N VAL A 22 -17.31 9.80 -13.83
CA VAL A 22 -18.36 8.80 -14.10
C VAL A 22 -17.78 7.44 -13.72
N ALA A 23 -18.59 6.56 -13.14
CA ALA A 23 -18.17 5.21 -12.75
C ALA A 23 -17.86 4.32 -13.98
N SER A 24 -16.84 4.68 -14.71
CA SER A 24 -16.31 3.97 -15.87
C SER A 24 -14.83 3.64 -15.63
N PHE A 25 -14.51 2.36 -15.64
CA PHE A 25 -13.19 1.87 -15.26
C PHE A 25 -12.60 0.99 -16.35
N GLU A 26 -11.34 1.27 -16.69
CA GLU A 26 -10.52 0.43 -17.54
C GLU A 26 -9.70 -0.53 -16.68
N THR A 27 -9.82 -1.83 -16.94
CA THR A 27 -8.99 -2.85 -16.28
C THR A 27 -7.57 -2.77 -16.80
N LEU A 28 -6.60 -2.55 -15.91
CA LEU A 28 -5.18 -2.63 -16.23
C LEU A 28 -4.69 -4.08 -16.12
N VAL A 29 -5.07 -4.76 -15.04
CA VAL A 29 -4.78 -6.18 -14.82
C VAL A 29 -5.81 -6.81 -13.88
N GLY A 30 -6.23 -8.06 -14.16
CA GLY A 30 -7.27 -8.78 -13.39
C GLY A 30 -6.82 -10.13 -12.86
N GLY A 31 -5.55 -10.52 -13.04
CA GLY A 31 -5.05 -11.80 -12.56
C GLY A 31 -3.60 -12.04 -12.93
N PHE A 32 -3.05 -13.13 -12.43
CA PHE A 32 -1.68 -13.57 -12.64
C PHE A 32 -1.65 -15.03 -13.08
N GLU A 33 -0.91 -15.37 -14.14
CA GLU A 33 -0.79 -16.74 -14.69
C GLU A 33 -2.14 -17.44 -14.97
N GLY A 34 -3.12 -16.67 -15.47
CA GLY A 34 -4.45 -17.18 -15.80
C GLY A 34 -5.40 -17.35 -14.61
N LYS A 35 -4.96 -17.03 -13.40
CA LYS A 35 -5.75 -17.05 -12.15
C LYS A 35 -6.14 -15.63 -11.74
N ARG A 36 -7.33 -15.44 -11.16
CA ARG A 36 -7.77 -14.14 -10.64
C ARG A 36 -7.00 -13.79 -9.36
N PHE A 37 -6.73 -12.51 -9.17
CA PHE A 37 -6.19 -12.02 -7.90
C PHE A 37 -7.08 -12.37 -6.71
N ASN A 38 -6.52 -12.35 -5.49
CA ASN A 38 -7.30 -12.51 -4.26
C ASN A 38 -8.22 -11.31 -4.04
N SER A 39 -7.66 -10.20 -3.65
CA SER A 39 -8.38 -8.92 -3.52
C SER A 39 -7.37 -7.76 -3.45
N PRO A 40 -6.92 -7.22 -4.59
CA PRO A 40 -5.94 -6.14 -4.62
C PRO A 40 -6.31 -5.01 -3.65
N ASN A 41 -5.34 -4.59 -2.82
CA ASN A 41 -5.59 -3.72 -1.67
C ASN A 41 -4.98 -2.33 -1.82
N ASP A 42 -3.66 -2.23 -1.91
CA ASP A 42 -2.95 -0.96 -1.97
C ASP A 42 -2.01 -0.87 -3.16
N ILE A 43 -1.73 0.35 -3.64
CA ILE A 43 -0.96 0.62 -4.85
C ILE A 43 0.07 1.70 -4.60
N ALA A 44 1.34 1.42 -4.90
CA ALA A 44 2.41 2.40 -4.99
C ALA A 44 2.83 2.57 -6.45
N VAL A 45 3.04 3.82 -6.87
CA VAL A 45 3.51 4.16 -8.22
C VAL A 45 4.97 4.55 -8.16
N HIS A 46 5.82 3.82 -8.86
CA HIS A 46 7.22 4.16 -9.02
C HIS A 46 7.40 5.30 -10.03
N THR A 47 8.46 6.11 -9.91
CA THR A 47 8.71 7.28 -10.79
C THR A 47 8.87 6.92 -12.27
N ASN A 48 9.23 5.66 -12.59
CA ASN A 48 9.25 5.18 -13.99
C ASN A 48 7.86 4.83 -14.54
N GLY A 49 6.80 4.96 -13.73
CA GLY A 49 5.40 4.65 -14.07
C GLY A 49 4.96 3.22 -13.77
N ASP A 50 5.83 2.35 -13.29
CA ASP A 50 5.44 1.00 -12.88
C ASP A 50 4.55 1.05 -11.63
N LEU A 51 3.59 0.14 -11.57
CA LEU A 51 2.70 -0.01 -10.42
C LEU A 51 3.13 -1.21 -9.59
N TYR A 52 3.23 -1.01 -8.29
CA TYR A 52 3.39 -2.09 -7.32
C TYR A 52 2.13 -2.17 -6.47
N PHE A 53 1.57 -3.35 -6.28
CA PHE A 53 0.33 -3.50 -5.53
C PHE A 53 0.30 -4.79 -4.74
N THR A 54 -0.42 -4.75 -3.63
CA THR A 54 -0.61 -5.87 -2.72
C THR A 54 -1.91 -6.61 -3.04
N ASP A 55 -1.92 -7.95 -2.86
CA ASP A 55 -3.06 -8.82 -3.13
C ASP A 55 -3.38 -9.76 -1.95
N PRO A 56 -3.77 -9.21 -0.80
CA PRO A 56 -4.17 -9.98 0.37
C PRO A 56 -5.57 -10.61 0.21
N PRO A 57 -6.02 -11.46 1.17
CA PRO A 57 -7.32 -12.12 1.09
C PRO A 57 -8.49 -11.34 1.70
N TYR A 58 -8.33 -10.03 2.00
CA TYR A 58 -9.31 -9.29 2.82
C TYR A 58 -10.67 -9.06 2.14
N GLY A 59 -10.71 -9.06 0.80
CA GLY A 59 -11.95 -8.91 0.04
C GLY A 59 -12.61 -10.24 -0.33
N LEU A 60 -12.09 -11.37 0.18
CA LEU A 60 -12.72 -12.68 0.05
C LEU A 60 -13.60 -12.96 1.26
N ASP A 61 -14.82 -13.46 1.06
CA ASP A 61 -15.83 -13.63 2.13
C ASP A 61 -15.34 -14.54 3.27
N GLN A 62 -14.58 -15.60 2.94
CA GLN A 62 -13.99 -16.54 3.90
C GLN A 62 -12.47 -16.38 4.04
N GLY A 63 -11.91 -15.24 3.56
CA GLY A 63 -10.48 -14.94 3.66
C GLY A 63 -9.61 -16.00 2.98
N ILE A 64 -8.63 -16.54 3.71
CA ILE A 64 -7.68 -17.53 3.13
C ILE A 64 -8.31 -18.87 2.77
N GLU A 65 -9.44 -19.21 3.38
CA GLU A 65 -10.18 -20.46 3.15
C GLU A 65 -11.29 -20.31 2.11
N ASP A 66 -11.37 -19.14 1.46
CA ASP A 66 -12.45 -18.88 0.51
C ASP A 66 -12.35 -19.79 -0.72
N PRO A 67 -13.43 -20.53 -1.07
CA PRO A 67 -13.41 -21.47 -2.19
C PRO A 67 -13.24 -20.80 -3.56
N VAL A 68 -13.46 -19.48 -3.67
CA VAL A 68 -13.21 -18.74 -4.92
C VAL A 68 -11.78 -18.22 -5.03
N LYS A 69 -10.94 -18.50 -4.04
CA LYS A 69 -9.50 -18.18 -4.07
C LYS A 69 -8.82 -19.08 -5.11
N GLU A 70 -8.12 -18.45 -6.05
CA GLU A 70 -7.45 -19.16 -7.16
C GLU A 70 -5.91 -19.17 -6.99
N LEU A 71 -5.34 -18.07 -6.45
CA LEU A 71 -3.90 -17.98 -6.20
C LEU A 71 -3.53 -18.65 -4.88
N ASP A 72 -2.43 -19.39 -4.86
CA ASP A 72 -1.98 -20.12 -3.67
C ASP A 72 -1.36 -19.19 -2.61
N VAL A 73 -0.86 -18.03 -3.05
CA VAL A 73 -0.16 -17.05 -2.21
C VAL A 73 -0.87 -15.69 -2.19
N HIS A 74 -0.55 -14.89 -1.19
CA HIS A 74 -0.92 -13.48 -1.12
C HIS A 74 0.29 -12.67 -1.56
N GLY A 75 0.30 -12.25 -2.82
CA GLY A 75 1.48 -11.66 -3.45
C GLY A 75 1.55 -10.14 -3.36
N VAL A 76 2.75 -9.63 -3.62
CA VAL A 76 2.95 -8.27 -4.13
C VAL A 76 3.39 -8.38 -5.58
N TYR A 77 2.77 -7.59 -6.44
CA TYR A 77 2.97 -7.65 -7.88
C TYR A 77 3.49 -6.31 -8.41
N ARG A 78 4.28 -6.38 -9.48
CA ARG A 78 4.71 -5.24 -10.28
C ARG A 78 4.11 -5.34 -11.65
N LEU A 79 3.37 -4.30 -12.06
CA LEU A 79 2.89 -4.11 -13.43
C LEU A 79 3.71 -3.00 -14.07
N THR A 80 4.50 -3.32 -15.09
CA THR A 80 5.30 -2.33 -15.81
C THR A 80 4.42 -1.48 -16.73
N VAL A 81 4.91 -0.29 -17.12
CA VAL A 81 4.26 0.56 -18.14
C VAL A 81 4.06 -0.21 -19.46
N GLY A 82 4.94 -1.17 -19.78
CA GLY A 82 4.83 -2.04 -20.95
C GLY A 82 3.80 -3.16 -20.83
N GLY A 83 3.10 -3.28 -19.69
CA GLY A 83 2.06 -4.30 -19.45
C GLY A 83 2.60 -5.66 -18.96
N SER A 84 3.91 -5.78 -18.67
CA SER A 84 4.48 -6.98 -18.07
C SER A 84 4.11 -7.05 -16.58
N LEU A 85 3.53 -8.18 -16.15
CA LEU A 85 3.17 -8.43 -14.76
C LEU A 85 4.13 -9.48 -14.15
N THR A 86 4.68 -9.16 -12.98
CA THR A 86 5.60 -10.03 -12.24
C THR A 86 5.17 -10.08 -10.77
N GLN A 87 5.19 -11.24 -10.15
CA GLN A 87 5.11 -11.39 -8.71
C GLN A 87 6.48 -11.10 -8.11
N VAL A 88 6.58 -10.04 -7.30
CA VAL A 88 7.87 -9.58 -6.74
C VAL A 88 8.07 -9.98 -5.27
N ILE A 89 6.98 -10.28 -4.55
CA ILE A 89 7.00 -10.82 -3.18
C ILE A 89 5.92 -11.90 -3.07
N SER A 90 6.25 -13.05 -2.47
CA SER A 90 5.34 -14.20 -2.33
C SER A 90 5.33 -14.82 -0.93
N ASP A 91 6.13 -14.30 -0.02
CA ASP A 91 6.38 -14.87 1.31
C ASP A 91 5.72 -14.11 2.46
N LEU A 92 4.97 -13.05 2.18
CA LEU A 92 4.20 -12.34 3.19
C LEU A 92 2.80 -12.96 3.36
N PRO A 93 2.42 -13.39 4.57
CA PRO A 93 1.12 -14.00 4.82
C PRO A 93 -0.08 -13.11 4.49
N ARG A 94 0.03 -11.80 4.74
CA ARG A 94 -1.03 -10.81 4.49
C ARG A 94 -0.44 -9.44 4.17
N PRO A 95 0.15 -9.23 2.96
CA PRO A 95 0.64 -7.92 2.55
C PRO A 95 -0.52 -6.92 2.52
N ASN A 96 -0.29 -5.69 3.00
CA ASN A 96 -1.31 -4.65 3.13
C ASN A 96 -0.81 -3.34 2.51
N GLY A 97 -0.59 -2.29 3.29
CA GLY A 97 -0.10 -1.01 2.79
C GLY A 97 1.27 -1.12 2.11
N ILE A 98 1.49 -0.33 1.06
CA ILE A 98 2.71 -0.32 0.26
C ILE A 98 3.11 1.12 -0.10
N ALA A 99 4.39 1.48 0.08
CA ALA A 99 4.89 2.82 -0.25
C ALA A 99 6.38 2.81 -0.58
N PHE A 100 6.79 3.73 -1.47
CA PHE A 100 8.21 3.95 -1.78
C PHE A 100 8.84 5.02 -0.90
N SER A 101 10.14 4.89 -0.61
CA SER A 101 10.96 5.97 -0.05
C SER A 101 11.01 7.18 -1.01
N PRO A 102 11.37 8.39 -0.52
CA PRO A 102 11.44 9.58 -1.37
C PRO A 102 12.37 9.47 -2.56
N ASP A 103 13.47 8.73 -2.40
CA ASP A 103 14.47 8.46 -3.43
C ASP A 103 14.12 7.26 -4.32
N GLN A 104 12.97 6.59 -4.06
CA GLN A 104 12.51 5.38 -4.74
C GLN A 104 13.45 4.16 -4.58
N GLY A 105 14.46 4.27 -3.76
CA GLY A 105 15.46 3.21 -3.53
C GLY A 105 14.99 2.13 -2.54
N SER A 106 13.89 2.35 -1.84
CA SER A 106 13.29 1.37 -0.94
C SER A 106 11.79 1.27 -1.14
N LEU A 107 11.27 0.05 -1.05
CA LEU A 107 9.83 -0.25 -1.00
C LEU A 107 9.50 -0.77 0.40
N TYR A 108 8.54 -0.14 1.05
CA TYR A 108 7.99 -0.60 2.32
C TYR A 108 6.67 -1.32 2.09
N VAL A 109 6.49 -2.46 2.75
CA VAL A 109 5.25 -3.24 2.70
C VAL A 109 4.88 -3.65 4.12
N SER A 110 3.67 -3.30 4.55
CA SER A 110 3.14 -3.81 5.81
C SER A 110 2.64 -5.24 5.64
N ASN A 111 2.91 -6.09 6.61
CA ASN A 111 2.34 -7.43 6.74
C ASN A 111 1.48 -7.49 8.00
N SER A 112 0.17 -7.61 7.82
CA SER A 112 -0.78 -7.77 8.93
C SER A 112 -0.96 -9.24 9.34
N GLY A 113 -0.27 -10.17 8.67
CA GLY A 113 -0.19 -11.58 9.06
C GLY A 113 0.84 -11.81 10.17
N LEU A 114 0.99 -13.06 10.62
CA LEU A 114 1.97 -13.44 11.65
C LEU A 114 3.30 -13.88 11.02
N PRO A 115 4.45 -13.37 11.48
CA PRO A 115 4.59 -12.26 12.42
C PRO A 115 4.20 -10.92 11.79
N PRO A 116 3.56 -10.00 12.56
CA PRO A 116 3.21 -8.67 12.05
C PRO A 116 4.46 -7.80 11.96
N VAL A 117 4.77 -7.34 10.77
CA VAL A 117 5.98 -6.55 10.48
C VAL A 117 5.74 -5.53 9.38
N ILE A 118 6.51 -4.46 9.39
CA ILE A 118 6.75 -3.63 8.21
C ILE A 118 8.07 -4.11 7.61
N MET A 119 8.02 -4.56 6.36
CA MET A 119 9.21 -4.98 5.62
C MET A 119 9.76 -3.83 4.78
N ALA A 120 11.05 -3.82 4.56
CA ALA A 120 11.71 -2.97 3.58
C ALA A 120 12.48 -3.82 2.58
N TYR A 121 12.43 -3.42 1.33
CA TYR A 121 13.14 -4.05 0.20
C TYR A 121 13.93 -2.96 -0.53
N ASP A 122 15.15 -3.26 -0.94
CA ASP A 122 15.88 -2.37 -1.83
C ASP A 122 15.34 -2.53 -3.26
N VAL A 123 15.13 -1.40 -3.93
CA VAL A 123 14.63 -1.33 -5.31
C VAL A 123 15.81 -1.02 -6.21
N ASN A 124 16.15 -1.92 -7.12
CA ASN A 124 17.22 -1.67 -8.08
C ASN A 124 16.71 -0.85 -9.31
N PRO A 125 17.61 -0.35 -10.17
CA PRO A 125 17.21 0.45 -11.33
C PRO A 125 16.28 -0.26 -12.34
N SER A 126 16.28 -1.61 -12.38
CA SER A 126 15.33 -2.38 -13.19
C SER A 126 13.95 -2.51 -12.53
N GLY A 127 13.81 -2.10 -11.26
CA GLY A 127 12.59 -2.20 -10.45
C GLY A 127 12.44 -3.55 -9.75
N ASP A 128 13.46 -4.42 -9.79
CA ASP A 128 13.44 -5.66 -9.04
C ASP A 128 13.78 -5.39 -7.57
N LEU A 129 13.28 -6.25 -6.68
CA LEU A 129 13.45 -6.14 -5.25
C LEU A 129 14.60 -7.05 -4.76
N SER A 130 15.35 -6.55 -3.79
CA SER A 130 16.44 -7.28 -3.13
C SER A 130 16.56 -6.89 -1.66
N ASN A 131 17.45 -7.56 -0.92
CA ASN A 131 17.81 -7.21 0.45
C ASN A 131 16.60 -6.98 1.38
N SER A 132 15.65 -7.94 1.37
CA SER A 132 14.49 -7.91 2.27
C SER A 132 14.94 -7.88 3.73
N ARG A 133 14.32 -7.00 4.52
CA ARG A 133 14.61 -6.85 5.95
C ARG A 133 13.38 -6.38 6.71
N VAL A 134 13.29 -6.76 7.98
CA VAL A 134 12.30 -6.16 8.88
C VAL A 134 12.71 -4.71 9.14
N PHE A 135 11.85 -3.78 8.75
CA PHE A 135 12.02 -2.36 9.00
C PHE A 135 11.51 -1.99 10.40
N TYR A 136 10.33 -2.49 10.76
CA TYR A 136 9.73 -2.26 12.07
C TYR A 136 8.83 -3.42 12.50
N GLN A 137 8.83 -3.73 13.80
CA GLN A 137 8.01 -4.81 14.39
C GLN A 137 6.65 -4.25 14.80
N SER A 138 5.71 -4.25 13.85
CA SER A 138 4.31 -3.90 14.09
C SER A 138 3.47 -4.38 12.92
N TRP A 139 2.20 -4.64 13.16
CA TRP A 139 1.26 -4.71 12.04
C TRP A 139 0.99 -3.29 11.52
N GLY A 140 0.52 -3.19 10.30
CA GLY A 140 0.11 -1.93 9.69
C GLY A 140 -0.96 -2.18 8.64
N ASP A 141 -1.82 -1.19 8.45
CA ASP A 141 -2.77 -1.11 7.34
C ASP A 141 -2.15 -0.23 6.25
N GLY A 142 -2.68 0.95 5.95
CA GLY A 142 -2.09 1.84 4.97
C GLY A 142 -0.82 2.54 5.43
N LEU A 143 0.01 2.94 4.46
CA LEU A 143 1.29 3.62 4.66
C LEU A 143 1.34 4.96 3.94
N ALA A 144 2.00 5.95 4.55
CA ALA A 144 2.41 7.18 3.89
C ALA A 144 3.87 7.51 4.22
N ILE A 145 4.54 8.29 3.38
CA ILE A 145 5.96 8.64 3.54
C ILE A 145 6.11 10.15 3.42
N ASP A 146 6.94 10.77 4.27
CA ASP A 146 7.31 12.17 4.13
C ASP A 146 8.64 12.36 3.36
N GLN A 147 8.96 13.60 3.00
CA GLN A 147 10.17 13.93 2.25
C GLN A 147 11.48 13.68 3.04
N GLN A 148 11.41 13.50 4.36
CA GLN A 148 12.54 13.09 5.19
C GLN A 148 12.75 11.58 5.23
N GLY A 149 11.78 10.81 4.68
CA GLY A 149 11.78 9.35 4.67
C GLY A 149 11.17 8.74 5.92
N ASN A 150 10.46 9.52 6.75
CA ASN A 150 9.71 8.94 7.86
C ASN A 150 8.47 8.21 7.32
N VAL A 151 8.20 7.05 7.88
CA VAL A 151 7.10 6.15 7.51
C VAL A 151 5.95 6.33 8.49
N TYR A 152 4.79 6.67 7.98
CA TYR A 152 3.54 6.79 8.71
C TYR A 152 2.75 5.52 8.53
N VAL A 153 2.46 4.78 9.61
CA VAL A 153 1.81 3.47 9.58
C VAL A 153 0.46 3.58 10.28
N ALA A 154 -0.63 3.54 9.51
CA ALA A 154 -1.97 3.50 10.07
C ALA A 154 -2.30 2.13 10.65
N GLY A 155 -3.07 2.09 11.72
CA GLY A 155 -3.64 0.87 12.30
C GLY A 155 -3.26 0.60 13.74
N PRO A 156 -1.98 0.49 14.11
CA PRO A 156 -1.60 0.12 15.46
C PRO A 156 -2.12 1.10 16.53
N ASP A 157 -2.54 0.55 17.66
CA ASP A 157 -2.92 1.30 18.87
C ASP A 157 -3.97 2.43 18.65
N ASN A 158 -4.87 2.24 17.69
CA ASN A 158 -5.84 3.26 17.29
C ASN A 158 -5.18 4.57 16.91
N GLY A 159 -4.18 4.51 16.03
CA GLY A 159 -3.44 5.69 15.63
C GLY A 159 -2.60 5.50 14.38
N VAL A 160 -1.69 6.44 14.19
CA VAL A 160 -0.67 6.39 13.16
C VAL A 160 0.70 6.44 13.82
N LEU A 161 1.49 5.38 13.67
CA LEU A 161 2.90 5.38 14.08
C LEU A 161 3.70 6.24 13.13
N ILE A 162 4.63 7.02 13.66
CA ILE A 162 5.62 7.75 12.86
C ILE A 162 6.98 7.12 13.15
N ILE A 163 7.57 6.50 12.14
CA ILE A 163 8.81 5.73 12.25
C ILE A 163 9.86 6.46 11.41
N SER A 164 11.02 6.72 11.99
CA SER A 164 12.13 7.39 11.29
C SER A 164 12.63 6.53 10.13
N ARG A 165 13.33 7.13 9.18
CA ARG A 165 14.05 6.42 8.10
C ARG A 165 14.99 5.32 8.62
N ALA A 166 15.47 5.45 9.87
CA ALA A 166 16.34 4.46 10.52
C ALA A 166 15.57 3.31 11.19
N GLY A 167 14.23 3.30 11.17
CA GLY A 167 13.41 2.30 11.83
C GLY A 167 13.14 2.58 13.31
N GLU A 168 13.31 3.83 13.78
CA GLU A 168 13.06 4.23 15.15
C GLU A 168 11.69 4.87 15.29
N LEU A 169 10.94 4.50 16.33
CA LEU A 169 9.64 5.15 16.62
C LEU A 169 9.86 6.59 17.08
N LEU A 170 9.36 7.55 16.31
CA LEU A 170 9.39 8.98 16.64
C LEU A 170 8.19 9.39 17.49
N GLY A 171 7.04 8.76 17.28
CA GLY A 171 5.82 9.07 18.02
C GLY A 171 4.59 8.39 17.46
N VAL A 172 3.44 8.67 18.08
CA VAL A 172 2.13 8.14 17.67
C VAL A 172 1.13 9.29 17.61
N LEU A 173 0.44 9.40 16.48
CA LEU A 173 -0.75 10.24 16.36
C LEU A 173 -1.95 9.42 16.83
N ASN A 174 -2.36 9.60 18.09
CA ASN A 174 -3.49 8.86 18.65
C ASN A 174 -4.81 9.46 18.18
N THR A 175 -5.65 8.64 17.54
CA THR A 175 -6.96 9.02 16.99
C THR A 175 -8.12 8.55 17.87
N THR A 176 -7.83 7.78 18.94
CA THR A 176 -8.80 7.15 19.85
C THR A 176 -9.70 6.09 19.22
N GLN A 177 -9.70 5.97 17.89
CA GLN A 177 -10.46 4.96 17.15
C GLN A 177 -9.54 4.26 16.14
N ARG A 178 -9.96 3.10 15.67
CA ARG A 178 -9.20 2.31 14.70
C ARG A 178 -8.91 3.12 13.44
N THR A 179 -7.67 3.13 13.00
CA THR A 179 -7.24 3.73 11.75
C THR A 179 -6.98 2.66 10.69
N SER A 180 -7.26 2.98 9.44
CA SER A 180 -7.03 2.08 8.31
C SER A 180 -6.09 2.65 7.26
N ASN A 181 -6.03 3.96 7.09
CA ASN A 181 -5.12 4.55 6.12
C ASN A 181 -4.74 5.98 6.50
N CYS A 182 -3.66 6.47 5.91
CA CYS A 182 -3.27 7.87 5.98
C CYS A 182 -2.62 8.30 4.66
N ALA A 183 -2.80 9.57 4.29
CA ALA A 183 -2.21 10.13 3.08
C ALA A 183 -1.96 11.63 3.26
N PHE A 184 -0.88 12.11 2.68
CA PHE A 184 -0.64 13.55 2.56
C PHE A 184 -1.52 14.15 1.47
N GLY A 185 -1.96 15.38 1.68
CA GLY A 185 -2.80 16.11 0.74
C GLY A 185 -2.60 17.61 0.82
N ASP A 186 -3.44 18.38 0.13
CA ASP A 186 -3.42 19.84 0.00
C ASP A 186 -2.06 20.33 -0.57
N ASP A 187 -1.34 21.12 0.26
CA ASP A 187 0.01 21.64 -0.04
C ASP A 187 1.15 20.67 0.36
N GLY A 188 0.77 19.43 0.72
CA GLY A 188 1.68 18.38 1.18
C GLY A 188 1.97 18.39 2.68
N TYR A 189 1.58 19.42 3.43
CA TYR A 189 1.79 19.48 4.89
C TYR A 189 0.62 18.91 5.70
N THR A 190 -0.49 18.58 5.07
CA THR A 190 -1.67 18.03 5.74
C THR A 190 -1.71 16.51 5.59
N LEU A 191 -1.66 15.80 6.71
CA LEU A 191 -1.90 14.36 6.75
C LEU A 191 -3.39 14.12 7.02
N TYR A 192 -4.04 13.40 6.11
CA TYR A 192 -5.40 12.88 6.26
C TYR A 192 -5.35 11.47 6.79
N ILE A 193 -6.26 11.12 7.70
CA ILE A 193 -6.30 9.82 8.36
C ILE A 193 -7.73 9.32 8.34
N THR A 194 -7.97 8.12 7.80
CA THR A 194 -9.26 7.42 7.93
C THR A 194 -9.29 6.70 9.28
N SER A 195 -10.28 7.03 10.12
CA SER A 195 -10.41 6.52 11.47
C SER A 195 -11.86 6.15 11.75
N ASP A 196 -12.21 4.87 11.60
CA ASP A 196 -13.58 4.34 11.63
C ASP A 196 -14.51 5.20 10.75
N MET A 197 -15.50 5.89 11.36
CA MET A 197 -16.46 6.73 10.67
C MET A 197 -15.96 8.17 10.42
N HIS A 198 -14.71 8.49 10.77
CA HIS A 198 -14.16 9.84 10.68
C HIS A 198 -13.07 9.92 9.61
N LEU A 199 -13.02 11.04 8.92
CA LEU A 199 -11.86 11.51 8.18
C LEU A 199 -11.22 12.63 9.00
N LEU A 200 -10.08 12.34 9.58
CA LEU A 200 -9.31 13.29 10.39
C LEU A 200 -8.24 13.96 9.53
N ARG A 201 -7.78 15.12 9.95
CA ARG A 201 -6.61 15.77 9.36
C ARG A 201 -5.77 16.47 10.42
N ILE A 202 -4.47 16.46 10.20
CA ILE A 202 -3.49 17.19 11.02
C ILE A 202 -2.47 17.87 10.11
N ARG A 203 -2.10 19.11 10.43
CA ARG A 203 -1.01 19.80 9.75
C ARG A 203 0.31 19.46 10.43
N LEU A 204 1.27 19.03 9.62
CA LEU A 204 2.62 18.69 10.05
C LEU A 204 3.63 19.77 9.59
N ASN A 205 4.84 19.70 10.12
CA ASN A 205 5.94 20.58 9.74
C ASN A 205 6.84 19.99 8.63
N VAL A 206 6.42 18.88 8.07
CA VAL A 206 7.12 18.14 7.01
C VAL A 206 6.13 17.86 5.88
N LYS A 207 6.62 17.83 4.64
CA LYS A 207 5.80 17.48 3.48
C LYS A 207 5.81 15.98 3.22
N GLY A 208 4.69 15.47 2.74
CA GLY A 208 4.62 14.15 2.12
C GLY A 208 5.39 14.07 0.80
N VAL A 209 5.71 12.86 0.38
CA VAL A 209 6.28 12.58 -0.95
C VAL A 209 5.26 12.92 -2.03
N GLY A 210 5.73 13.54 -3.13
CA GLY A 210 4.87 13.89 -4.28
C GLY A 210 4.34 15.33 -4.28
N PHE A 211 4.76 16.17 -3.30
CA PHE A 211 4.33 17.58 -3.18
C PHE A 211 5.48 18.58 -3.30
#